data_0fca1d5c4344964c996d8c93933f288b
#
_entry.id   0fca1d5c4344964c996d8c93933f288b
#
_cell.length_a   1.000
_cell.length_b   1.000
_cell.length_c   1.000
_cell.angle_alpha   90.00
_cell.angle_beta   90.00
_cell.angle_gamma   90.00
#
_symmetry.space_group_name_H-M   'P 1'
#
loop_
_entity.id
_entity.type
_entity.pdbx_description
1 polymer ?
#
loop_
_entity_poly.entity_id
_entity_poly.type
_entity_poly.pdbx_seq_one_letter_code
_entity_poly.pdbx_strand_id
1 'polypeptide(L)'
;WYSKETPNSSVGNFGIIINAKADLIREKFFWKNAANTNLSWTKLDDKDDDTDSEDFEVATDIFNLSSLYGYNLTKNFAASAFAEYRSSLINNFNDPGFLDLGVGATWTPFSDLVVVIHPLNYNFVFSSSGNSYESSLGAKIVADYKKEIGNLNIGSNLSVFLSYQDTDYSNYTWTNNLSYTIWKNLGLG
;
A
#
# COMPACT_ATOMS: atom_id res chain seq x y z
N TRP A 1 23.71 6.58 32.79
CA TRP A 1 22.66 7.22 33.57
C TRP A 1 21.40 6.39 33.42
N TYR A 2 21.18 5.46 34.36
CA TYR A 2 19.88 4.82 34.48
C TYR A 2 18.98 5.78 35.28
N SER A 3 17.95 6.31 34.64
CA SER A 3 16.86 6.93 35.37
C SER A 3 16.15 5.83 36.17
N LYS A 4 15.95 6.09 37.43
CA LYS A 4 15.32 5.19 38.42
C LYS A 4 13.80 5.11 38.23
N GLU A 5 13.28 5.68 37.15
CA GLU A 5 11.85 5.81 36.79
C GLU A 5 11.57 5.22 35.40
N THR A 6 12.17 4.08 35.05
CA THR A 6 11.59 3.28 33.97
C THR A 6 10.32 2.64 34.53
N PRO A 7 9.16 2.92 33.96
CA PRO A 7 7.93 2.22 34.33
C PRO A 7 8.18 0.70 34.23
N ASN A 8 7.60 -0.04 35.16
CA ASN A 8 7.71 -1.49 35.26
C ASN A 8 6.92 -2.19 34.13
N SER A 9 6.93 -1.60 32.92
CA SER A 9 6.17 -2.03 31.75
C SER A 9 7.06 -2.82 30.78
N SER A 10 6.52 -3.88 30.23
CA SER A 10 7.12 -4.63 29.13
C SER A 10 6.23 -4.54 27.88
N VAL A 11 6.86 -4.46 26.68
CA VAL A 11 6.16 -4.43 25.41
C VAL A 11 6.60 -5.62 24.57
N GLY A 12 5.64 -6.46 24.19
CA GLY A 12 5.85 -7.54 23.25
C GLY A 12 5.23 -7.19 21.89
N ASN A 13 6.02 -7.29 20.81
CA ASN A 13 5.53 -7.07 19.45
C ASN A 13 5.91 -8.25 18.56
N PHE A 14 4.99 -8.69 17.71
CA PHE A 14 5.30 -9.57 16.60
C PHE A 14 4.47 -9.20 15.38
N GLY A 15 4.94 -9.53 14.19
CA GLY A 15 4.23 -9.21 12.96
C GLY A 15 4.56 -10.17 11.82
N ILE A 16 3.67 -10.20 10.84
CA ILE A 16 3.79 -11.01 9.62
C ILE A 16 3.61 -10.06 8.44
N ILE A 17 4.61 -10.01 7.56
CA ILE A 17 4.53 -9.27 6.31
C ILE A 17 4.62 -10.28 5.16
N ILE A 18 3.61 -10.28 4.29
CA ILE A 18 3.57 -11.11 3.09
C ILE A 18 3.48 -10.19 1.88
N ASN A 19 4.43 -10.33 0.95
CA ASN A 19 4.42 -9.63 -0.32
C ASN A 19 4.55 -10.68 -1.44
N ALA A 20 3.53 -10.79 -2.26
CA ALA A 20 3.50 -11.69 -3.41
C ALA A 20 3.29 -10.89 -4.70
N LYS A 21 3.97 -11.31 -5.77
CA LYS A 21 3.84 -10.73 -7.11
C LYS A 21 3.74 -11.84 -8.15
N ALA A 22 2.89 -11.62 -9.16
CA ALA A 22 2.73 -12.51 -10.29
C ALA A 22 2.57 -11.68 -11.56
N ASP A 23 3.64 -11.57 -12.34
CA ASP A 23 3.68 -10.74 -13.55
C ASP A 23 3.76 -11.62 -14.80
N LEU A 24 2.88 -11.34 -15.75
CA LEU A 24 2.92 -11.90 -17.10
C LEU A 24 3.23 -10.78 -18.09
N ILE A 25 4.42 -10.79 -18.68
CA ILE A 25 4.85 -9.78 -19.65
C ILE A 25 5.00 -10.44 -21.01
N ARG A 26 4.37 -9.86 -22.02
CA ARG A 26 4.42 -10.27 -23.44
C ARG A 26 4.68 -9.03 -24.29
N GLU A 27 5.03 -9.23 -25.53
CA GLU A 27 5.30 -8.16 -26.50
C GLU A 27 4.11 -7.17 -26.62
N LYS A 28 2.89 -7.70 -26.71
CA LYS A 28 1.66 -6.90 -26.94
C LYS A 28 0.92 -6.50 -25.67
N PHE A 29 1.17 -7.17 -24.55
CA PHE A 29 0.46 -6.89 -23.31
C PHE A 29 1.29 -7.25 -22.07
N PHE A 30 0.91 -6.67 -20.96
CA PHE A 30 1.37 -7.09 -19.64
C PHE A 30 0.18 -7.25 -18.67
N TRP A 31 0.37 -8.12 -17.70
CA TRP A 31 -0.56 -8.31 -16.60
C TRP A 31 0.25 -8.45 -15.32
N LYS A 32 0.15 -7.46 -14.45
CA LYS A 32 0.90 -7.36 -13.19
C LYS A 32 -0.06 -7.50 -12.02
N ASN A 33 0.26 -8.41 -11.11
CA ASN A 33 -0.55 -8.64 -9.92
C ASN A 33 0.33 -8.56 -8.68
N ALA A 34 -0.20 -7.99 -7.61
CA ALA A 34 0.47 -7.96 -6.32
C ALA A 34 -0.53 -8.21 -5.21
N ALA A 35 -0.06 -8.91 -4.17
CA ALA A 35 -0.77 -9.09 -2.91
C ALA A 35 0.17 -8.68 -1.78
N ASN A 36 -0.29 -7.80 -0.91
CA ASN A 36 0.47 -7.31 0.22
C ASN A 36 -0.37 -7.47 1.48
N THR A 37 0.22 -8.02 2.52
CA THR A 37 -0.40 -8.17 3.83
C THR A 37 0.60 -7.74 4.89
N ASN A 38 0.17 -6.91 5.81
CA ASN A 38 0.96 -6.51 6.97
C ASN A 38 0.07 -6.64 8.22
N LEU A 39 0.39 -7.62 9.04
CA LEU A 39 -0.30 -7.91 10.28
C LEU A 39 0.69 -7.76 11.43
N SER A 40 0.32 -7.03 12.46
CA SER A 40 1.13 -6.98 13.68
C SER A 40 0.25 -6.94 14.91
N TRP A 41 0.80 -7.47 15.98
CA TRP A 41 0.18 -7.53 17.30
C TRP A 41 1.14 -6.94 18.33
N THR A 42 0.58 -6.23 19.27
CA THR A 42 1.28 -5.61 20.39
C THR A 42 0.63 -6.06 21.68
N LYS A 43 1.45 -6.45 22.65
CA LYS A 43 1.05 -6.66 24.05
C LYS A 43 1.78 -5.63 24.90
N LEU A 44 1.03 -4.89 25.70
CA LEU A 44 1.56 -4.02 26.76
C LEU A 44 1.29 -4.71 28.10
N ASP A 45 2.31 -4.90 28.90
CA ASP A 45 2.23 -5.43 30.24
C ASP A 45 2.77 -4.37 31.21
N ASP A 46 1.89 -3.69 31.92
CA ASP A 46 2.21 -2.70 32.97
C ASP A 46 1.90 -3.32 34.33
N LYS A 47 2.92 -3.63 35.08
CA LYS A 47 2.77 -4.33 36.38
C LYS A 47 2.13 -3.47 37.48
N ASP A 48 1.97 -2.17 37.21
CA ASP A 48 1.38 -1.23 38.16
C ASP A 48 -0.10 -0.95 37.91
N ASP A 49 -0.70 -1.51 36.82
CA ASP A 49 -2.11 -1.36 36.48
C ASP A 49 -2.82 -2.72 36.40
N ASP A 50 -3.73 -2.98 37.35
CA ASP A 50 -4.56 -4.22 37.37
C ASP A 50 -5.56 -4.30 36.20
N THR A 51 -5.59 -3.30 35.30
CA THR A 51 -6.49 -3.24 34.14
C THR A 51 -5.84 -3.62 32.82
N ASP A 52 -4.56 -4.03 32.85
CA ASP A 52 -3.81 -4.40 31.64
C ASP A 52 -4.45 -5.58 30.91
N SER A 53 -4.53 -5.46 29.59
CA SER A 53 -4.90 -6.58 28.74
C SER A 53 -3.77 -7.59 28.72
N GLU A 54 -4.04 -8.79 29.26
CA GLU A 54 -3.11 -9.91 29.18
C GLU A 54 -2.92 -10.43 27.76
N ASP A 55 -3.72 -9.95 26.80
CA ASP A 55 -3.80 -10.44 25.43
C ASP A 55 -3.07 -9.51 24.42
N PHE A 56 -2.66 -10.11 23.30
CA PHE A 56 -2.12 -9.38 22.18
C PHE A 56 -3.22 -8.66 21.40
N GLU A 57 -3.09 -7.34 21.27
CA GLU A 57 -3.99 -6.52 20.45
C GLU A 57 -3.43 -6.35 19.05
N VAL A 58 -4.33 -6.27 18.06
CA VAL A 58 -3.97 -6.03 16.66
C VAL A 58 -3.53 -4.58 16.51
N ALA A 59 -2.25 -4.38 16.22
CA ALA A 59 -1.65 -3.05 16.03
C ALA A 59 -1.66 -2.62 14.54
N THR A 60 -1.52 -3.58 13.63
CA THR A 60 -1.58 -3.32 12.18
C THR A 60 -2.37 -4.45 11.52
N ASP A 61 -3.28 -4.08 10.64
CA ASP A 61 -4.10 -5.01 9.88
C ASP A 61 -4.36 -4.43 8.49
N ILE A 62 -3.44 -4.70 7.57
CA ILE A 62 -3.48 -4.19 6.20
C ILE A 62 -3.49 -5.37 5.24
N PHE A 63 -4.47 -5.38 4.36
CA PHE A 63 -4.57 -6.30 3.23
C PHE A 63 -4.82 -5.52 1.95
N ASN A 64 -4.00 -5.79 0.93
CA ASN A 64 -4.10 -5.15 -0.39
C ASN A 64 -3.88 -6.19 -1.48
N LEU A 65 -4.79 -6.21 -2.46
CA LEU A 65 -4.66 -6.95 -3.72
C LEU A 65 -4.75 -5.96 -4.87
N SER A 66 -3.80 -6.02 -5.81
CA SER A 66 -3.83 -5.17 -6.99
C SER A 66 -3.57 -5.96 -8.27
N SER A 67 -4.20 -5.53 -9.35
CA SER A 67 -4.09 -6.10 -10.68
C SER A 67 -4.08 -4.99 -11.72
N LEU A 68 -3.06 -4.95 -12.57
CA LEU A 68 -2.91 -3.99 -13.66
C LEU A 68 -2.71 -4.77 -14.96
N TYR A 69 -3.67 -4.65 -15.86
CA TYR A 69 -3.56 -5.16 -17.22
C TYR A 69 -3.30 -4.00 -18.19
N GLY A 70 -2.35 -4.17 -19.11
CA GLY A 70 -2.03 -3.18 -20.14
C GLY A 70 -1.84 -3.80 -21.51
N TYR A 71 -2.40 -3.17 -22.54
CA TYR A 71 -2.17 -3.50 -23.94
C TYR A 71 -1.24 -2.46 -24.56
N ASN A 72 -0.07 -2.88 -25.04
CA ASN A 72 0.98 -2.01 -25.56
C ASN A 72 0.57 -1.41 -26.90
N LEU A 73 0.36 -0.08 -26.93
CA LEU A 73 0.11 0.69 -28.14
C LEU A 73 1.42 1.12 -28.81
N THR A 74 2.41 1.43 -27.99
CA THR A 74 3.78 1.77 -28.39
C THR A 74 4.78 1.14 -27.40
N LYS A 75 6.08 1.36 -27.59
CA LYS A 75 7.11 0.88 -26.65
C LYS A 75 6.95 1.46 -25.25
N ASN A 76 6.40 2.66 -25.13
CA ASN A 76 6.37 3.42 -23.88
C ASN A 76 4.93 3.72 -23.41
N PHE A 77 3.91 3.30 -24.18
CA PHE A 77 2.52 3.65 -23.89
C PHE A 77 1.60 2.45 -24.09
N ALA A 78 0.76 2.19 -23.10
CA ALA A 78 -0.22 1.12 -23.12
C ALA A 78 -1.60 1.65 -22.71
N ALA A 79 -2.67 1.16 -23.35
CA ALA A 79 -4.01 1.25 -22.77
C ALA A 79 -4.08 0.29 -21.59
N SER A 80 -4.64 0.71 -20.45
CA SER A 80 -4.62 -0.12 -19.24
C SER A 80 -5.91 -0.10 -18.46
N ALA A 81 -6.14 -1.19 -17.72
CA ALA A 81 -7.19 -1.34 -16.73
C ALA A 81 -6.57 -1.78 -15.40
N PHE A 82 -7.11 -1.27 -14.31
CA PHE A 82 -6.61 -1.47 -12.96
C PHE A 82 -7.73 -1.89 -12.03
N ALA A 83 -7.43 -2.79 -11.12
CA ALA A 83 -8.27 -3.16 -9.99
C ALA A 83 -7.39 -3.23 -8.73
N GLU A 84 -7.84 -2.61 -7.65
CA GLU A 84 -7.19 -2.70 -6.33
C GLU A 84 -8.24 -2.88 -5.25
N TYR A 85 -8.06 -3.88 -4.42
CA TYR A 85 -8.89 -4.11 -3.25
C TYR A 85 -8.06 -3.95 -1.98
N ARG A 86 -8.55 -3.16 -1.03
CA ARG A 86 -7.92 -2.90 0.27
C ARG A 86 -8.93 -3.13 1.38
N SER A 87 -8.51 -3.82 2.43
CA SER A 87 -9.32 -4.08 3.62
C SER A 87 -8.44 -4.50 4.80
N SER A 88 -9.04 -4.69 5.94
CA SER A 88 -8.51 -5.48 7.06
C SER A 88 -8.73 -6.98 6.83
N LEU A 89 -7.94 -7.85 7.46
CA LEU A 89 -8.15 -9.31 7.45
C LEU A 89 -8.71 -9.82 8.78
N ILE A 90 -8.27 -9.23 9.88
CA ILE A 90 -8.57 -9.70 11.24
C ILE A 90 -9.71 -8.87 11.84
N ASN A 91 -9.55 -7.54 11.81
CA ASN A 91 -10.52 -6.61 12.37
C ASN A 91 -11.48 -6.15 11.28
N ASN A 92 -12.74 -6.59 11.37
CA ASN A 92 -13.81 -6.12 10.49
C ASN A 92 -13.49 -6.27 8.99
N PHE A 93 -13.26 -7.51 8.53
CA PHE A 93 -13.05 -7.77 7.11
C PHE A 93 -14.13 -7.11 6.24
N ASN A 94 -13.70 -6.36 5.21
CA ASN A 94 -14.58 -5.59 4.32
C ASN A 94 -15.39 -4.47 5.00
N ASP A 95 -15.00 -4.01 6.20
CA ASP A 95 -15.69 -2.95 6.93
C ASP A 95 -14.71 -2.00 7.65
N PRO A 96 -14.15 -0.97 6.98
CA PRO A 96 -14.36 -0.66 5.56
C PRO A 96 -13.53 -1.53 4.60
N GLY A 97 -14.14 -1.88 3.48
CA GLY A 97 -13.48 -2.40 2.29
C GLY A 97 -13.48 -1.35 1.18
N PHE A 98 -12.40 -1.29 0.41
CA PHE A 98 -12.24 -0.35 -0.70
C PHE A 98 -11.89 -1.13 -1.97
N LEU A 99 -12.65 -0.92 -3.04
CA LEU A 99 -12.35 -1.48 -4.35
C LEU A 99 -12.24 -0.36 -5.37
N ASP A 100 -11.03 -0.13 -5.86
CA ASP A 100 -10.74 0.77 -6.96
C ASP A 100 -10.81 0.02 -8.29
N LEU A 101 -11.61 0.49 -9.24
CA LEU A 101 -11.63 0.01 -10.61
C LEU A 101 -11.39 1.17 -11.55
N GLY A 102 -10.38 1.06 -12.42
CA GLY A 102 -10.01 2.16 -13.31
C GLY A 102 -9.61 1.72 -14.70
N VAL A 103 -9.84 2.59 -15.68
CA VAL A 103 -9.39 2.43 -17.06
C VAL A 103 -8.73 3.71 -17.55
N GLY A 104 -7.71 3.55 -18.38
CA GLY A 104 -6.93 4.67 -18.90
C GLY A 104 -5.64 4.21 -19.60
N ALA A 105 -4.51 4.77 -19.19
CA ALA A 105 -3.24 4.52 -19.82
C ALA A 105 -2.10 4.30 -18.81
N THR A 106 -1.12 3.51 -19.22
CA THR A 106 0.17 3.36 -18.55
C THR A 106 1.25 3.92 -19.45
N TRP A 107 2.08 4.80 -18.91
CA TRP A 107 3.20 5.41 -19.58
C TRP A 107 4.52 5.03 -18.89
N THR A 108 5.45 4.50 -19.66
CA THR A 108 6.78 4.07 -19.18
C THR A 108 7.84 4.81 -19.99
N PRO A 109 8.16 6.08 -19.65
CA PRO A 109 9.09 6.90 -20.44
C PRO A 109 10.51 6.31 -20.45
N PHE A 110 10.90 5.68 -19.36
CA PHE A 110 12.16 4.94 -19.19
C PHE A 110 11.96 3.80 -18.19
N SER A 111 12.92 2.87 -18.13
CA SER A 111 12.81 1.61 -17.35
C SER A 111 12.51 1.82 -15.86
N ASP A 112 12.94 2.94 -15.31
CA ASP A 112 12.92 3.21 -13.87
C ASP A 112 11.61 3.91 -13.43
N LEU A 113 10.74 4.36 -14.37
CA LEU A 113 9.51 5.09 -14.07
C LEU A 113 8.31 4.49 -14.80
N VAL A 114 7.27 4.18 -14.04
CA VAL A 114 5.94 3.79 -14.55
C VAL A 114 4.92 4.78 -14.04
N VAL A 115 4.14 5.37 -14.93
CA VAL A 115 3.03 6.27 -14.61
C VAL A 115 1.74 5.67 -15.13
N VAL A 116 0.79 5.45 -14.25
CA VAL A 116 -0.57 4.98 -14.55
C VAL A 116 -1.52 6.17 -14.41
N ILE A 117 -2.32 6.45 -15.43
CA ILE A 117 -3.29 7.54 -15.44
C ILE A 117 -4.63 6.96 -15.85
N HIS A 118 -5.55 6.87 -14.91
CA HIS A 118 -6.90 6.37 -15.11
C HIS A 118 -7.91 7.49 -14.87
N PRO A 119 -8.30 8.24 -15.91
CA PRO A 119 -9.26 9.33 -15.80
C PRO A 119 -10.67 8.84 -15.44
N LEU A 120 -10.97 7.58 -15.70
CA LEU A 120 -12.19 6.92 -15.27
C LEU A 120 -11.81 5.86 -14.22
N ASN A 121 -11.88 6.24 -12.97
CA ASN A 121 -11.67 5.36 -11.82
C ASN A 121 -12.87 5.48 -10.88
N TYR A 122 -13.44 4.35 -10.49
CA TYR A 122 -14.49 4.30 -9.49
C TYR A 122 -13.97 3.64 -8.23
N ASN A 123 -14.06 4.34 -7.12
CA ASN A 123 -13.77 3.84 -5.79
C ASN A 123 -15.07 3.37 -5.13
N PHE A 124 -15.23 2.06 -4.99
CA PHE A 124 -16.32 1.46 -4.21
C PHE A 124 -15.90 1.39 -2.76
N VAL A 125 -16.79 1.80 -1.87
CA VAL A 125 -16.58 1.68 -0.44
C VAL A 125 -17.65 0.76 0.14
N PHE A 126 -17.19 -0.27 0.83
CA PHE A 126 -18.03 -1.21 1.56
C PHE A 126 -17.89 -0.89 3.05
N SER A 127 -18.98 -0.49 3.69
CA SER A 127 -19.00 -0.26 5.13
C SER A 127 -20.40 -0.54 5.66
N SER A 128 -20.50 -1.35 6.71
CA SER A 128 -21.76 -1.65 7.41
C SER A 128 -22.03 -0.69 8.55
N SER A 129 -21.03 0.03 9.03
CA SER A 129 -21.10 0.82 10.26
C SER A 129 -21.55 2.27 10.08
N GLY A 130 -22.13 2.64 8.93
CA GLY A 130 -22.70 4.00 8.71
C GLY A 130 -21.67 5.12 8.79
N ASN A 131 -20.38 4.81 8.68
CA ASN A 131 -19.29 5.76 8.65
C ASN A 131 -19.28 6.51 7.31
N SER A 132 -18.80 7.75 7.35
CA SER A 132 -18.81 8.76 6.27
C SER A 132 -17.98 8.42 5.03
N TYR A 133 -17.86 7.15 4.68
CA TYR A 133 -17.17 6.72 3.47
C TYR A 133 -18.19 6.56 2.34
N GLU A 134 -18.03 7.33 1.30
CA GLU A 134 -18.89 7.24 0.12
C GLU A 134 -18.10 6.79 -1.10
N SER A 135 -18.77 5.96 -1.93
CA SER A 135 -18.19 5.56 -3.22
C SER A 135 -18.15 6.75 -4.16
N SER A 136 -17.07 6.90 -4.91
CA SER A 136 -16.84 8.08 -5.73
C SER A 136 -16.24 7.74 -7.09
N LEU A 137 -16.69 8.45 -8.12
CA LEU A 137 -16.05 8.48 -9.44
C LEU A 137 -14.95 9.56 -9.45
N GLY A 138 -13.80 9.25 -10.03
CA GLY A 138 -12.70 10.18 -10.08
C GLY A 138 -11.60 9.79 -11.07
N ALA A 139 -10.46 10.46 -10.96
CA ALA A 139 -9.24 10.11 -11.65
C ALA A 139 -8.22 9.51 -10.68
N LYS A 140 -7.56 8.41 -11.08
CA LYS A 140 -6.43 7.84 -10.33
C LYS A 140 -5.13 8.02 -11.11
N ILE A 141 -4.11 8.49 -10.40
CA ILE A 141 -2.75 8.64 -10.92
C ILE A 141 -1.83 7.91 -9.98
N VAL A 142 -1.02 7.00 -10.53
CA VAL A 142 0.03 6.29 -9.77
C VAL A 142 1.35 6.49 -10.50
N ALA A 143 2.38 6.92 -9.79
CA ALA A 143 3.75 7.00 -10.31
C ALA A 143 4.66 6.14 -9.44
N ASP A 144 5.32 5.16 -10.04
CA ASP A 144 6.26 4.24 -9.39
C ASP A 144 7.64 4.43 -10.01
N TYR A 145 8.57 4.98 -9.23
CA TYR A 145 9.95 5.19 -9.60
C TYR A 145 10.86 4.29 -8.80
N LYS A 146 11.72 3.53 -9.46
CA LYS A 146 12.71 2.65 -8.83
C LYS A 146 14.04 2.79 -9.55
N LYS A 147 15.08 3.08 -8.80
CA LYS A 147 16.42 3.20 -9.33
C LYS A 147 17.46 2.59 -8.41
N GLU A 148 18.37 1.83 -9.02
CA GLU A 148 19.56 1.31 -8.36
C GLU A 148 20.79 2.04 -8.90
N ILE A 149 21.58 2.62 -8.01
CA ILE A 149 22.84 3.32 -8.33
C ILE A 149 23.96 2.72 -7.48
N GLY A 150 24.63 1.71 -8.01
CA GLY A 150 25.61 0.95 -7.25
C GLY A 150 24.96 0.27 -6.03
N ASN A 151 25.33 0.70 -4.84
CA ASN A 151 24.80 0.17 -3.58
C ASN A 151 23.57 0.94 -3.07
N LEU A 152 23.14 2.00 -3.75
CA LEU A 152 22.02 2.84 -3.38
C LEU A 152 20.77 2.39 -4.13
N ASN A 153 19.72 2.06 -3.39
CA ASN A 153 18.39 1.79 -3.94
C ASN A 153 17.45 2.92 -3.58
N ILE A 154 16.79 3.47 -4.58
CA ILE A 154 15.82 4.54 -4.46
C ILE A 154 14.49 4.00 -4.94
N GLY A 155 13.45 4.12 -4.11
CA GLY A 155 12.08 3.84 -4.45
C GLY A 155 11.19 5.02 -4.10
N SER A 156 10.32 5.43 -5.01
CA SER A 156 9.31 6.46 -4.76
C SER A 156 8.01 6.04 -5.41
N ASN A 157 6.94 5.99 -4.62
CA ASN A 157 5.61 5.68 -5.10
C ASN A 157 4.66 6.80 -4.70
N LEU A 158 4.01 7.41 -5.68
CA LEU A 158 2.96 8.41 -5.51
C LEU A 158 1.65 7.82 -6.02
N SER A 159 0.62 7.81 -5.20
CA SER A 159 -0.75 7.46 -5.56
C SER A 159 -1.68 8.60 -5.22
N VAL A 160 -2.46 9.05 -6.19
CA VAL A 160 -3.41 10.15 -6.04
C VAL A 160 -4.75 9.70 -6.60
N PHE A 161 -5.81 9.87 -5.83
CA PHE A 161 -7.19 9.78 -6.29
C PHE A 161 -7.86 11.15 -6.18
N LEU A 162 -8.39 11.66 -7.27
CA LEU A 162 -9.11 12.92 -7.36
C LEU A 162 -10.58 12.61 -7.66
N SER A 163 -11.44 12.82 -6.70
CA SER A 163 -12.88 12.66 -6.85
C SER A 163 -13.46 13.77 -7.75
N TYR A 164 -14.36 13.39 -8.65
CA TYR A 164 -15.12 14.35 -9.48
C TYR A 164 -16.39 14.85 -8.78
N GLN A 165 -16.78 14.22 -7.67
CA GLN A 165 -18.00 14.54 -6.96
C GLN A 165 -17.75 15.52 -5.82
N ASP A 166 -16.77 15.21 -4.96
CA ASP A 166 -16.40 16.05 -3.82
C ASP A 166 -14.89 15.92 -3.58
N THR A 167 -14.23 17.05 -3.30
CA THR A 167 -12.81 17.10 -2.97
C THR A 167 -12.47 16.36 -1.68
N ASP A 168 -13.43 16.27 -0.75
CA ASP A 168 -13.24 15.58 0.54
C ASP A 168 -13.04 14.06 0.36
N TYR A 169 -13.47 13.49 -0.78
CA TYR A 169 -13.23 12.09 -1.14
C TYR A 169 -11.92 11.88 -1.89
N SER A 170 -11.17 12.95 -2.14
CA SER A 170 -9.84 12.87 -2.76
C SER A 170 -8.79 12.48 -1.74
N ASN A 171 -7.82 11.65 -2.16
CA ASN A 171 -6.72 11.25 -1.30
C ASN A 171 -5.42 11.15 -2.08
N TYR A 172 -4.32 11.23 -1.36
CA TYR A 172 -2.99 10.97 -1.91
C TYR A 172 -2.11 10.24 -0.90
N THR A 173 -1.23 9.43 -1.41
CA THR A 173 -0.19 8.74 -0.65
C THR A 173 1.13 8.88 -1.39
N TRP A 174 2.17 9.30 -0.68
CA TRP A 174 3.51 9.38 -1.23
C TRP A 174 4.49 8.65 -0.31
N THR A 175 5.06 7.58 -0.80
CA THR A 175 6.01 6.74 -0.07
C THR A 175 7.37 6.80 -0.72
N ASN A 176 8.41 7.07 0.06
CA ASN A 176 9.79 7.09 -0.40
C ASN A 176 10.60 6.10 0.42
N ASN A 177 11.38 5.28 -0.27
CA ASN A 177 12.31 4.33 0.31
C ASN A 177 13.70 4.64 -0.22
N LEU A 178 14.63 4.78 0.70
CA LEU A 178 16.05 4.96 0.40
C LEU A 178 16.82 3.93 1.20
N SER A 179 17.56 3.05 0.53
CA SER A 179 18.41 2.10 1.21
C SER A 179 19.80 2.05 0.59
N TYR A 180 20.82 1.92 1.43
CA TYR A 180 22.20 1.83 1.02
C TYR A 180 22.84 0.56 1.59
N THR A 181 23.34 -0.31 0.74
CA THR A 181 24.04 -1.52 1.14
C THR A 181 25.53 -1.19 1.42
N ILE A 182 25.91 -1.20 2.69
CA ILE A 182 27.28 -0.90 3.12
C ILE A 182 28.18 -2.12 2.91
N TRP A 183 27.68 -3.30 3.25
CA TRP A 183 28.36 -4.58 3.10
C TRP A 183 27.34 -5.67 2.76
N LYS A 184 27.83 -6.85 2.32
CA LYS A 184 27.01 -7.95 1.82
C LYS A 184 25.80 -8.33 2.71
N ASN A 185 25.85 -8.01 4.02
CA ASN A 185 24.80 -8.28 5.00
C ASN A 185 24.51 -7.10 5.93
N LEU A 186 24.93 -5.88 5.57
CA LEU A 186 24.72 -4.66 6.35
C LEU A 186 24.23 -3.55 5.44
N GLY A 187 23.07 -3.02 5.71
CA GLY A 187 22.45 -1.90 5.01
C GLY A 187 21.92 -0.84 5.97
N LEU A 188 21.71 0.36 5.44
CA LEU A 188 20.95 1.44 6.05
C LEU A 188 19.69 1.64 5.20
N GLY A 189 18.54 1.82 5.84
CA GLY A 189 17.26 2.06 5.20
C GLY A 189 16.38 2.98 6.04
#